data_bbc280bacf76e58cce369cd61d2510ce
#
_entry.id   bbc280bacf76e58cce369cd61d2510ce
#
_cell.length_a   1.000
_cell.length_b   1.000
_cell.length_c   1.000
_cell.angle_alpha   90.00
_cell.angle_beta   90.00
_cell.angle_gamma   90.00
#
_symmetry.space_group_name_H-M   'P 1'
#
loop_
_entity.id
_entity.type
_entity.pdbx_description
1 polymer ?
#
loop_
_entity_poly.entity_id
_entity_poly.type
_entity_poly.pdbx_seq_one_letter_code
_entity_poly.pdbx_strand_id
1 'polypeptide(L)'
;MRIIEAEQAKYLIKSLQHHPSPYIIFDKSNGVEWLNNAAHYIFSLQDDESISINDIKNVKKDSNNTEIASSFDTDVEVKLRNIEFFLRTRIHEIPFEENSSFFLIEALANSEAALDALRDTISCLENDRISMAFQKQVDIKTGKIIGVESLLRLLDKEGNIISNDKLIPLVEGEHLFSLVVLASLKKLKEFFNFLNKKNIKGFTTYLNVSAYTVMQDNFTKLI
;
A
#
# COMPACT_ATOMS: atom_id res chain seq x y z
N MET A 1 34.36 2.94 -6.54
CA MET A 1 33.19 2.68 -5.67
C MET A 1 33.75 2.41 -4.28
N ARG A 2 33.31 3.13 -3.22
CA ARG A 2 33.76 2.83 -1.85
C ARG A 2 32.86 1.74 -1.30
N ILE A 3 33.45 0.60 -0.95
CA ILE A 3 32.78 -0.50 -0.27
C ILE A 3 32.57 -0.10 1.19
N ILE A 4 31.39 -0.29 1.72
CA ILE A 4 31.09 -0.05 3.13
C ILE A 4 31.59 -1.25 3.95
N GLU A 5 32.45 -0.99 4.92
CA GLU A 5 32.90 -2.01 5.86
C GLU A 5 31.83 -2.28 6.94
N ALA A 6 31.86 -3.46 7.55
CA ALA A 6 30.86 -3.89 8.54
C ALA A 6 30.65 -2.89 9.70
N GLU A 7 31.70 -2.18 10.12
CA GLU A 7 31.62 -1.16 11.17
C GLU A 7 30.87 0.09 10.70
N GLN A 8 31.07 0.51 9.44
CA GLN A 8 30.35 1.62 8.83
C GLN A 8 28.87 1.28 8.61
N ALA A 9 28.55 0.03 8.25
CA ALA A 9 27.16 -0.44 8.16
C ALA A 9 26.42 -0.34 9.50
N LYS A 10 27.08 -0.68 10.62
CA LYS A 10 26.51 -0.49 11.97
C LYS A 10 26.19 0.97 12.30
N TYR A 11 27.04 1.90 11.90
CA TYR A 11 26.77 3.33 12.09
C TYR A 11 25.61 3.82 11.24
N LEU A 12 25.50 3.36 9.99
CA LEU A 12 24.38 3.69 9.11
C LEU A 12 23.06 3.19 9.73
N ILE A 13 22.98 1.94 10.10
CA ILE A 13 21.80 1.34 10.77
C ILE A 13 21.40 2.15 11.99
N LYS A 14 22.37 2.46 12.87
CA LYS A 14 22.12 3.24 14.08
C LYS A 14 21.61 4.65 13.77
N SER A 15 22.09 5.30 12.70
CA SER A 15 21.63 6.62 12.29
C SER A 15 20.21 6.61 11.72
N LEU A 16 19.83 5.53 11.08
CA LEU A 16 18.49 5.36 10.46
C LEU A 16 17.44 4.83 11.43
N GLN A 17 17.82 4.27 12.58
CA GLN A 17 16.87 3.60 13.51
C GLN A 17 15.68 4.47 13.90
N HIS A 18 15.90 5.75 14.13
CA HIS A 18 14.86 6.72 14.53
C HIS A 18 14.53 7.73 13.43
N HIS A 19 14.93 7.46 12.20
CA HIS A 19 14.58 8.32 11.07
C HIS A 19 13.07 8.28 10.82
N PRO A 20 12.41 9.42 10.51
CA PRO A 20 10.97 9.45 10.29
C PRO A 20 10.51 8.69 9.04
N SER A 21 11.34 8.62 7.99
CA SER A 21 11.03 7.80 6.82
C SER A 21 11.22 6.32 7.12
N PRO A 22 10.33 5.44 6.61
CA PRO A 22 10.51 4.01 6.72
C PRO A 22 11.69 3.54 5.87
N TYR A 23 12.64 2.87 6.49
CA TYR A 23 13.79 2.26 5.85
C TYR A 23 13.82 0.75 6.07
N ILE A 24 14.14 0.04 4.99
CA ILE A 24 14.28 -1.42 4.97
C ILE A 24 15.65 -1.73 4.35
N ILE A 25 16.45 -2.56 5.00
CA ILE A 25 17.64 -3.14 4.40
C ILE A 25 17.29 -4.53 3.89
N PHE A 26 17.60 -4.76 2.63
CA PHE A 26 17.29 -5.98 1.90
C PHE A 26 18.54 -6.53 1.24
N ASP A 27 18.80 -7.83 1.45
CA ASP A 27 19.78 -8.60 0.70
C ASP A 27 19.06 -9.56 -0.26
N LYS A 28 19.46 -9.58 -1.53
CA LYS A 28 18.85 -10.46 -2.55
C LYS A 28 18.94 -11.95 -2.21
N SER A 29 19.95 -12.37 -1.47
CA SER A 29 20.17 -13.77 -1.10
C SER A 29 19.41 -14.18 0.15
N ASN A 30 19.24 -13.27 1.12
CA ASN A 30 18.74 -13.55 2.45
C ASN A 30 17.39 -12.87 2.75
N GLY A 31 16.96 -11.94 1.90
CA GLY A 31 15.70 -11.22 2.08
C GLY A 31 15.82 -9.97 2.94
N VAL A 32 14.80 -9.67 3.74
CA VAL A 32 14.81 -8.50 4.63
C VAL A 32 15.69 -8.75 5.83
N GLU A 33 16.71 -7.91 5.99
CA GLU A 33 17.70 -8.02 7.06
C GLU A 33 17.39 -7.08 8.24
N TRP A 34 16.77 -5.95 7.96
CA TRP A 34 16.52 -4.95 9.00
C TRP A 34 15.44 -3.95 8.58
N LEU A 35 14.69 -3.47 9.57
CA LEU A 35 13.71 -2.40 9.46
C LEU A 35 13.97 -1.36 10.55
N ASN A 36 13.78 -0.07 10.23
CA ASN A 36 13.80 0.97 11.26
C ASN A 36 12.43 1.10 11.97
N ASN A 37 12.37 1.94 13.01
CA ASN A 37 11.16 2.14 13.79
C ASN A 37 9.97 2.62 12.94
N ALA A 38 10.19 3.48 11.94
CA ALA A 38 9.14 3.95 11.06
C ALA A 38 8.59 2.84 10.15
N ALA A 39 9.45 1.92 9.67
CA ALA A 39 9.02 0.75 8.91
C ALA A 39 8.20 -0.23 9.79
N HIS A 40 8.66 -0.52 11.01
CA HIS A 40 7.87 -1.30 11.97
C HIS A 40 6.50 -0.67 12.23
N TYR A 41 6.45 0.66 12.33
CA TYR A 41 5.21 1.39 12.57
C TYR A 41 4.21 1.26 11.42
N ILE A 42 4.61 1.50 10.16
CA ILE A 42 3.68 1.46 9.02
C ILE A 42 3.15 0.06 8.76
N PHE A 43 3.96 -0.98 8.99
CA PHE A 43 3.54 -2.37 8.82
C PHE A 43 2.89 -2.96 10.07
N SER A 44 2.81 -2.20 11.16
CA SER A 44 2.27 -2.65 12.46
C SER A 44 2.85 -4.00 12.92
N LEU A 45 4.17 -4.17 12.72
CA LEU A 45 4.87 -5.40 13.06
C LEU A 45 5.10 -5.51 14.57
N GLN A 46 4.97 -6.74 15.08
CA GLN A 46 5.47 -7.11 16.40
C GLN A 46 6.97 -7.46 16.32
N ASP A 47 7.64 -7.56 17.46
CA ASP A 47 9.10 -7.77 17.53
C ASP A 47 9.59 -9.06 16.85
N ASP A 48 8.72 -10.07 16.73
CA ASP A 48 9.00 -11.37 16.14
C ASP A 48 8.43 -11.54 14.72
N GLU A 49 7.74 -10.52 14.21
CA GLU A 49 7.16 -10.53 12.86
C GLU A 49 8.14 -10.02 11.81
N SER A 50 8.07 -10.63 10.63
CA SER A 50 8.83 -10.23 9.45
C SER A 50 7.93 -9.90 8.27
N ILE A 51 8.45 -9.12 7.35
CA ILE A 51 7.87 -8.89 6.03
C ILE A 51 8.73 -9.58 4.98
N SER A 52 8.12 -9.97 3.87
CA SER A 52 8.85 -10.44 2.70
C SER A 52 8.75 -9.40 1.59
N ILE A 53 9.88 -9.14 0.97
CA ILE A 53 9.96 -8.30 -0.24
C ILE A 53 10.26 -9.25 -1.39
N ASN A 54 9.25 -9.49 -2.22
CA ASN A 54 9.40 -10.28 -3.42
C ASN A 54 9.82 -9.36 -4.57
N ASP A 55 10.91 -9.74 -5.20
CA ASP A 55 11.34 -9.24 -6.48
C ASP A 55 11.46 -7.70 -6.60
N ILE A 56 12.65 -7.20 -6.32
CA ILE A 56 13.09 -5.95 -6.94
C ILE A 56 13.28 -6.27 -8.44
N LYS A 57 12.16 -6.60 -9.12
CA LYS A 57 12.09 -6.80 -10.57
C LYS A 57 12.19 -5.45 -11.22
N ASN A 58 13.12 -5.29 -12.12
CA ASN A 58 13.39 -4.14 -12.95
C ASN A 58 14.27 -3.04 -12.34
N VAL A 59 15.36 -3.42 -11.68
CA VAL A 59 16.52 -2.55 -11.60
C VAL A 59 17.10 -2.42 -13.02
N LYS A 60 16.54 -1.51 -13.82
CA LYS A 60 17.24 -1.05 -15.01
C LYS A 60 18.48 -0.28 -14.52
N LYS A 61 19.63 -0.93 -14.51
CA LYS A 61 20.90 -0.22 -14.50
C LYS A 61 20.92 0.65 -15.76
N ASP A 62 20.73 1.95 -15.61
CA ASP A 62 21.22 2.89 -16.60
C ASP A 62 22.73 2.77 -16.61
N SER A 63 23.22 2.08 -17.66
CA SER A 63 24.63 1.69 -17.84
C SER A 63 25.60 2.86 -18.07
N ASN A 64 25.15 4.10 -17.88
CA ASN A 64 25.93 5.30 -18.20
C ASN A 64 26.27 6.20 -17.02
N ASN A 65 25.94 5.85 -15.76
CA ASN A 65 26.31 6.68 -14.61
C ASN A 65 27.36 5.99 -13.76
N THR A 66 28.59 6.48 -13.84
CA THR A 66 29.77 6.05 -13.07
C THR A 66 29.85 6.70 -11.69
N GLU A 67 28.77 7.26 -11.14
CA GLU A 67 28.76 7.95 -9.86
C GLU A 67 28.13 7.11 -8.73
N ILE A 68 28.84 7.10 -7.65
CA ILE A 68 28.69 6.60 -6.30
C ILE A 68 27.22 6.56 -5.86
N ALA A 69 26.71 5.35 -5.54
CA ALA A 69 25.38 5.02 -5.07
C ALA A 69 24.25 5.37 -6.07
N SER A 70 23.92 4.44 -6.93
CA SER A 70 22.74 4.56 -7.80
C SER A 70 21.47 4.52 -6.95
N SER A 71 20.80 5.65 -6.80
CA SER A 71 19.43 5.68 -6.25
C SER A 71 18.43 5.79 -7.39
N PHE A 72 17.33 5.07 -7.30
CA PHE A 72 16.26 5.11 -8.29
C PHE A 72 14.92 4.88 -7.60
N ASP A 73 13.88 5.51 -8.13
CA ASP A 73 12.51 5.35 -7.65
C ASP A 73 11.86 4.16 -8.38
N THR A 74 11.21 3.29 -7.62
CA THR A 74 10.49 2.13 -8.16
C THR A 74 9.41 1.68 -7.19
N ASP A 75 8.50 0.86 -7.70
CA ASP A 75 7.53 0.16 -6.86
C ASP A 75 8.10 -1.20 -6.45
N VAL A 76 8.06 -1.48 -5.14
CA VAL A 76 8.52 -2.74 -4.56
C VAL A 76 7.32 -3.53 -4.10
N GLU A 77 7.24 -4.79 -4.51
CA GLU A 77 6.21 -5.71 -4.03
C GLU A 77 6.53 -6.15 -2.59
N VAL A 78 5.60 -5.84 -1.70
CA VAL A 78 5.67 -6.19 -0.28
C VAL A 78 4.60 -7.24 0.01
N LYS A 79 5.02 -8.34 0.61
CA LYS A 79 4.13 -9.34 1.18
C LYS A 79 4.12 -9.21 2.69
N LEU A 80 2.96 -8.91 3.24
CA LEU A 80 2.74 -8.74 4.65
C LEU A 80 1.55 -9.62 5.08
N ARG A 81 1.80 -10.65 5.88
CA ARG A 81 0.79 -11.61 6.34
C ARG A 81 -0.04 -12.17 5.16
N ASN A 82 -1.28 -11.72 4.99
CA ASN A 82 -2.24 -12.18 3.98
C ASN A 82 -2.49 -11.17 2.86
N ILE A 83 -1.75 -10.07 2.80
CA ILE A 83 -1.84 -9.08 1.73
C ILE A 83 -0.53 -8.95 0.97
N GLU A 84 -0.65 -8.69 -0.32
CA GLU A 84 0.45 -8.36 -1.22
C GLU A 84 0.12 -7.03 -1.88
N PHE A 85 1.05 -6.09 -1.88
CA PHE A 85 0.85 -4.76 -2.45
C PHE A 85 2.17 -4.17 -2.92
N PHE A 86 2.10 -3.16 -3.79
CA PHE A 86 3.26 -2.40 -4.21
C PHE A 86 3.40 -1.15 -3.36
N LEU A 87 4.61 -0.92 -2.88
CA LEU A 87 4.99 0.27 -2.15
C LEU A 87 5.92 1.12 -3.01
N ARG A 88 5.57 2.38 -3.22
CA ARG A 88 6.46 3.33 -3.89
C ARG A 88 7.67 3.59 -3.04
N THR A 89 8.86 3.40 -3.61
CA THR A 89 10.11 3.44 -2.86
C THR A 89 11.22 4.13 -3.66
N ARG A 90 12.21 4.63 -2.92
CA ARG A 90 13.53 4.94 -3.43
C ARG A 90 14.51 3.87 -2.96
N ILE A 91 15.20 3.27 -3.89
CA ILE A 91 16.20 2.24 -3.59
C ILE A 91 17.60 2.84 -3.75
N HIS A 92 18.43 2.58 -2.76
CA HIS A 92 19.86 2.89 -2.79
C HIS A 92 20.64 1.58 -2.76
N GLU A 93 21.40 1.30 -3.82
CA GLU A 93 22.32 0.17 -3.82
C GLU A 93 23.57 0.55 -3.03
N ILE A 94 23.85 -0.19 -1.95
CA ILE A 94 24.98 0.00 -1.07
C ILE A 94 25.94 -1.16 -1.30
N PRO A 95 27.09 -0.93 -1.95
CA PRO A 95 28.10 -1.97 -2.10
C PRO A 95 28.69 -2.35 -0.75
N PHE A 96 28.73 -3.65 -0.49
CA PHE A 96 29.21 -4.23 0.74
C PHE A 96 30.14 -5.38 0.39
N GLU A 97 31.35 -5.40 0.94
CA GLU A 97 32.40 -6.40 0.66
C GLU A 97 32.66 -6.70 -0.83
N GLU A 98 33.63 -7.56 -1.15
CA GLU A 98 33.90 -7.93 -2.53
C GLU A 98 32.75 -8.75 -3.11
N ASN A 99 32.00 -8.16 -4.06
CA ASN A 99 30.90 -8.75 -4.83
C ASN A 99 29.54 -8.90 -4.10
N SER A 100 29.31 -8.24 -2.97
CA SER A 100 27.98 -8.16 -2.34
C SER A 100 27.41 -6.74 -2.35
N SER A 101 26.10 -6.61 -2.32
CA SER A 101 25.39 -5.32 -2.19
C SER A 101 24.15 -5.50 -1.35
N PHE A 102 23.94 -4.55 -0.45
CA PHE A 102 22.65 -4.37 0.21
C PHE A 102 21.84 -3.28 -0.49
N PHE A 103 20.54 -3.42 -0.43
CA PHE A 103 19.62 -2.41 -0.89
C PHE A 103 18.98 -1.73 0.31
N LEU A 104 19.20 -0.42 0.44
CA LEU A 104 18.45 0.41 1.36
C LEU A 104 17.21 0.92 0.65
N ILE A 105 16.05 0.49 1.09
CA ILE A 105 14.75 0.84 0.54
C ILE A 105 14.11 1.87 1.44
N GLU A 106 13.83 3.05 0.90
CA GLU A 106 13.09 4.11 1.56
C GLU A 106 11.67 4.15 1.02
N ALA A 107 10.66 3.98 1.87
CA ALA A 107 9.28 4.20 1.45
C ALA A 107 9.01 5.69 1.25
N LEU A 108 8.51 6.06 0.07
CA LEU A 108 8.24 7.45 -0.27
C LEU A 108 6.88 7.87 0.26
N ALA A 109 6.86 8.39 1.48
CA ALA A 109 5.69 9.04 2.05
C ALA A 109 6.03 10.52 2.29
N ASN A 110 5.23 11.40 1.73
CA ASN A 110 5.52 12.84 1.69
C ASN A 110 5.29 13.55 3.04
N SER A 111 4.74 12.85 4.04
CA SER A 111 4.45 13.42 5.37
C SER A 111 4.13 12.34 6.39
N GLU A 112 4.17 12.68 7.68
CA GLU A 112 3.71 11.82 8.77
C GLU A 112 2.24 11.39 8.58
N ALA A 113 1.38 12.31 8.11
CA ALA A 113 -0.01 11.99 7.79
C ALA A 113 -0.14 10.95 6.68
N ALA A 114 0.75 10.93 5.68
CA ALA A 114 0.76 9.90 4.64
C ALA A 114 1.21 8.54 5.19
N LEU A 115 2.17 8.51 6.12
CA LEU A 115 2.58 7.29 6.81
C LEU A 115 1.43 6.71 7.66
N ASP A 116 0.73 7.56 8.41
CA ASP A 116 -0.45 7.15 9.18
C ASP A 116 -1.55 6.60 8.27
N ALA A 117 -1.82 7.25 7.14
CA ALA A 117 -2.81 6.82 6.18
C ALA A 117 -2.45 5.46 5.54
N LEU A 118 -1.19 5.24 5.20
CA LEU A 118 -0.70 3.94 4.71
C LEU A 118 -0.89 2.85 5.77
N ARG A 119 -0.42 3.08 7.00
CA ARG A 119 -0.58 2.15 8.11
C ARG A 119 -2.04 1.78 8.35
N ASP A 120 -2.93 2.78 8.41
CA ASP A 120 -4.34 2.56 8.68
C ASP A 120 -5.00 1.79 7.54
N THR A 121 -4.62 2.07 6.28
CA THR A 121 -5.11 1.35 5.10
C THR A 121 -4.67 -0.12 5.12
N ILE A 122 -3.39 -0.39 5.37
CA ILE A 122 -2.84 -1.74 5.51
C ILE A 122 -3.61 -2.50 6.59
N SER A 123 -3.75 -1.89 7.77
CA SER A 123 -4.45 -2.49 8.91
C SER A 123 -5.93 -2.77 8.62
N CYS A 124 -6.61 -1.92 7.85
CA CYS A 124 -7.99 -2.15 7.43
C CYS A 124 -8.11 -3.34 6.45
N LEU A 125 -7.19 -3.44 5.49
CA LEU A 125 -7.15 -4.53 4.53
C LEU A 125 -6.89 -5.88 5.21
N GLU A 126 -5.89 -5.95 6.09
CA GLU A 126 -5.51 -7.17 6.80
C GLU A 126 -6.63 -7.73 7.68
N ASN A 127 -7.39 -6.85 8.31
CA ASN A 127 -8.40 -7.22 9.30
C ASN A 127 -9.83 -7.15 8.75
N ASP A 128 -10.02 -7.07 7.42
CA ASP A 128 -11.32 -6.93 6.74
C ASP A 128 -12.19 -5.80 7.33
N ARG A 129 -11.54 -4.72 7.82
CA ARG A 129 -12.22 -3.55 8.41
C ARG A 129 -12.63 -2.54 7.34
N ILE A 130 -13.23 -3.07 6.28
CA ILE A 130 -13.78 -2.33 5.15
C ILE A 130 -15.29 -2.54 5.12
N SER A 131 -16.04 -1.46 5.08
CA SER A 131 -17.49 -1.45 5.02
C SER A 131 -17.99 -0.51 3.93
N MET A 132 -19.27 -0.63 3.57
CA MET A 132 -19.90 0.23 2.58
C MET A 132 -21.12 0.91 3.18
N ALA A 133 -21.19 2.22 3.02
CA ALA A 133 -22.42 2.97 3.23
C ALA A 133 -23.12 3.18 1.88
N PHE A 134 -24.44 3.25 1.89
CA PHE A 134 -25.23 3.37 0.67
C PHE A 134 -26.09 4.63 0.72
N GLN A 135 -25.84 5.55 -0.22
CA GLN A 135 -26.64 6.75 -0.39
C GLN A 135 -27.67 6.56 -1.48
N LYS A 136 -28.95 6.72 -1.16
CA LYS A 136 -30.07 6.53 -2.09
C LYS A 136 -30.00 7.55 -3.24
N GLN A 137 -30.20 7.06 -4.46
CA GLN A 137 -30.47 7.86 -5.63
C GLN A 137 -31.95 7.75 -6.00
N VAL A 138 -32.59 8.90 -6.16
CA VAL A 138 -34.03 8.98 -6.36
C VAL A 138 -34.32 9.67 -7.69
N ASP A 139 -35.19 9.09 -8.47
CA ASP A 139 -35.74 9.74 -9.66
C ASP A 139 -36.63 10.92 -9.21
N ILE A 140 -36.25 12.12 -9.65
CA ILE A 140 -36.89 13.37 -9.20
C ILE A 140 -38.37 13.46 -9.63
N LYS A 141 -38.72 12.84 -10.78
CA LYS A 141 -40.08 12.91 -11.32
C LYS A 141 -41.01 11.94 -10.61
N THR A 142 -40.54 10.77 -10.26
CA THR A 142 -41.37 9.70 -9.71
C THR A 142 -41.22 9.49 -8.21
N GLY A 143 -40.16 10.07 -7.60
CA GLY A 143 -39.83 9.84 -6.19
C GLY A 143 -39.33 8.41 -5.88
N LYS A 144 -39.15 7.57 -6.90
CA LYS A 144 -38.72 6.17 -6.72
C LYS A 144 -37.20 6.08 -6.55
N ILE A 145 -36.76 5.16 -5.71
CA ILE A 145 -35.32 4.81 -5.59
C ILE A 145 -34.95 4.03 -6.84
N ILE A 146 -33.94 4.54 -7.58
CA ILE A 146 -33.44 3.94 -8.82
C ILE A 146 -32.05 3.29 -8.62
N GLY A 147 -31.40 3.58 -7.51
CA GLY A 147 -30.08 3.03 -7.19
C GLY A 147 -29.51 3.58 -5.91
N VAL A 148 -28.23 3.30 -5.71
CA VAL A 148 -27.43 3.83 -4.61
C VAL A 148 -26.04 4.20 -5.07
N GLU A 149 -25.47 5.20 -4.44
CA GLU A 149 -24.03 5.42 -4.45
C GLU A 149 -23.42 4.62 -3.28
N SER A 150 -22.38 3.86 -3.60
CA SER A 150 -21.67 3.03 -2.63
C SER A 150 -20.44 3.79 -2.15
N LEU A 151 -20.45 4.14 -0.90
CA LEU A 151 -19.44 4.96 -0.25
C LEU A 151 -18.58 4.10 0.67
N LEU A 152 -17.31 3.96 0.33
CA LEU A 152 -16.33 3.25 1.13
C LEU A 152 -16.29 3.78 2.58
N ARG A 153 -16.13 2.89 3.54
CA ARG A 153 -15.84 3.19 4.95
C ARG A 153 -14.72 2.29 5.43
N LEU A 154 -13.60 2.89 5.79
CA LEU A 154 -12.53 2.22 6.52
C LEU A 154 -12.81 2.39 8.02
N LEU A 155 -12.60 1.34 8.78
CA LEU A 155 -12.90 1.32 10.21
C LEU A 155 -11.61 1.16 11.02
N ASP A 156 -11.49 1.91 12.11
CA ASP A 156 -10.41 1.72 13.08
C ASP A 156 -10.59 0.41 13.88
N LYS A 157 -9.72 0.16 14.85
CA LYS A 157 -9.75 -1.04 15.68
C LYS A 157 -11.00 -1.08 16.57
N GLU A 158 -11.54 0.07 16.92
CA GLU A 158 -12.73 0.27 17.74
C GLU A 158 -14.02 0.23 16.90
N GLY A 159 -13.93 0.17 15.57
CA GLY A 159 -15.06 0.15 14.65
C GLY A 159 -15.59 1.53 14.27
N ASN A 160 -14.88 2.61 14.61
CA ASN A 160 -15.24 3.96 14.17
C ASN A 160 -14.79 4.20 12.74
N ILE A 161 -15.51 5.08 12.04
CA ILE A 161 -15.17 5.43 10.66
C ILE A 161 -13.92 6.32 10.63
N ILE A 162 -12.90 5.87 9.92
CA ILE A 162 -11.75 6.71 9.55
C ILE A 162 -12.21 7.69 8.46
N SER A 163 -11.91 8.98 8.63
CA SER A 163 -12.36 10.01 7.69
C SER A 163 -11.74 9.80 6.30
N ASN A 164 -12.57 9.47 5.32
CA ASN A 164 -12.17 9.31 3.93
C ASN A 164 -11.57 10.60 3.35
N ASP A 165 -12.09 11.77 3.71
CA ASP A 165 -11.62 13.06 3.21
C ASP A 165 -10.17 13.35 3.61
N LYS A 166 -9.71 12.77 4.71
CA LYS A 166 -8.33 12.88 5.18
C LYS A 166 -7.44 11.78 4.63
N LEU A 167 -7.94 10.56 4.54
CA LEU A 167 -7.16 9.38 4.20
C LEU A 167 -7.01 9.20 2.68
N ILE A 168 -8.12 9.26 1.92
CA ILE A 168 -8.11 8.93 0.48
C ILE A 168 -7.13 9.79 -0.30
N PRO A 169 -7.06 11.13 -0.16
CA PRO A 169 -6.10 11.95 -0.90
C PRO A 169 -4.63 11.58 -0.67
N LEU A 170 -4.31 10.90 0.43
CA LEU A 170 -2.96 10.49 0.77
C LEU A 170 -2.57 9.12 0.20
N VAL A 171 -3.55 8.28 -0.12
CA VAL A 171 -3.31 6.89 -0.56
C VAL A 171 -3.89 6.55 -1.93
N GLU A 172 -4.74 7.39 -2.53
CA GLU A 172 -5.40 7.08 -3.82
C GLU A 172 -4.42 6.95 -5.00
N GLY A 173 -3.25 7.59 -4.91
CA GLY A 173 -2.16 7.47 -5.87
C GLY A 173 -1.24 6.26 -5.64
N GLU A 174 -1.49 5.47 -4.59
CA GLU A 174 -0.68 4.31 -4.25
C GLU A 174 -1.32 3.01 -4.76
N HIS A 175 -0.50 2.04 -5.13
CA HIS A 175 -0.97 0.72 -5.56
C HIS A 175 -1.83 0.03 -4.49
N LEU A 176 -1.56 0.30 -3.22
CA LEU A 176 -2.33 -0.19 -2.08
C LEU A 176 -3.81 0.16 -2.18
N PHE A 177 -4.15 1.33 -2.75
CA PHE A 177 -5.55 1.74 -2.91
C PHE A 177 -6.33 0.85 -3.89
N SER A 178 -5.66 0.22 -4.86
CA SER A 178 -6.29 -0.76 -5.74
C SER A 178 -6.83 -1.96 -4.97
N LEU A 179 -6.15 -2.38 -3.90
CA LEU A 179 -6.64 -3.44 -3.01
C LEU A 179 -7.88 -3.01 -2.23
N VAL A 180 -7.96 -1.73 -1.84
CA VAL A 180 -9.16 -1.17 -1.20
C VAL A 180 -10.34 -1.19 -2.15
N VAL A 181 -10.13 -0.87 -3.44
CA VAL A 181 -11.18 -0.97 -4.48
C VAL A 181 -11.63 -2.41 -4.67
N LEU A 182 -10.69 -3.37 -4.73
CA LEU A 182 -11.02 -4.80 -4.81
C LEU A 182 -11.85 -5.29 -3.62
N ALA A 183 -11.45 -4.92 -2.41
CA ALA A 183 -12.21 -5.25 -1.20
C ALA A 183 -13.62 -4.63 -1.24
N SER A 184 -13.74 -3.38 -1.74
CA SER A 184 -15.04 -2.71 -1.94
C SER A 184 -15.92 -3.48 -2.94
N LEU A 185 -15.36 -3.94 -4.06
CA LEU A 185 -16.09 -4.76 -5.05
C LEU A 185 -16.58 -6.07 -4.43
N LYS A 186 -15.77 -6.72 -3.56
CA LYS A 186 -16.19 -7.91 -2.83
C LYS A 186 -17.40 -7.62 -1.94
N LYS A 187 -17.38 -6.52 -1.17
CA LYS A 187 -18.52 -6.11 -0.33
C LYS A 187 -19.77 -5.79 -1.17
N LEU A 188 -19.60 -5.15 -2.33
CA LEU A 188 -20.71 -4.91 -3.26
C LEU A 188 -21.31 -6.22 -3.81
N LYS A 189 -20.49 -7.21 -4.15
CA LYS A 189 -20.97 -8.53 -4.57
C LYS A 189 -21.80 -9.18 -3.47
N GLU A 190 -21.39 -9.08 -2.21
CA GLU A 190 -22.17 -9.56 -1.06
C GLU A 190 -23.52 -8.84 -0.96
N PHE A 191 -23.53 -7.52 -1.14
CA PHE A 191 -24.75 -6.71 -1.17
C PHE A 191 -25.69 -7.12 -2.31
N PHE A 192 -25.21 -7.28 -3.54
CA PHE A 192 -26.02 -7.76 -4.65
C PHE A 192 -26.59 -9.17 -4.41
N ASN A 193 -25.81 -10.06 -3.82
CA ASN A 193 -26.29 -11.38 -3.44
C ASN A 193 -27.45 -11.29 -2.41
N PHE A 194 -27.36 -10.35 -1.47
CA PHE A 194 -28.43 -10.07 -0.53
C PHE A 194 -29.69 -9.54 -1.24
N LEU A 195 -29.56 -8.56 -2.16
CA LEU A 195 -30.70 -8.03 -2.93
C LEU A 195 -31.38 -9.12 -3.74
N ASN A 196 -30.61 -9.98 -4.42
CA ASN A 196 -31.11 -11.11 -5.20
C ASN A 196 -31.91 -12.09 -4.32
N LYS A 197 -31.40 -12.43 -3.13
CA LYS A 197 -32.12 -13.28 -2.15
C LYS A 197 -33.43 -12.66 -1.70
N LYS A 198 -33.54 -11.32 -1.69
CA LYS A 198 -34.76 -10.57 -1.37
C LYS A 198 -35.64 -10.32 -2.59
N ASN A 199 -35.29 -10.86 -3.77
CA ASN A 199 -35.98 -10.65 -5.04
C ASN A 199 -36.08 -9.16 -5.46
N ILE A 200 -35.13 -8.33 -5.04
CA ILE A 200 -35.03 -6.91 -5.41
C ILE A 200 -34.22 -6.84 -6.72
N LYS A 201 -34.86 -6.35 -7.80
CA LYS A 201 -34.28 -6.26 -9.16
C LYS A 201 -34.32 -4.82 -9.68
N GLY A 202 -33.57 -4.56 -10.75
CA GLY A 202 -33.55 -3.24 -11.39
C GLY A 202 -32.87 -2.17 -10.57
N PHE A 203 -31.88 -2.57 -9.74
CA PHE A 203 -31.18 -1.71 -8.83
C PHE A 203 -29.76 -1.42 -9.34
N THR A 204 -29.43 -0.14 -9.48
CA THR A 204 -28.09 0.30 -9.92
C THR A 204 -27.26 0.72 -8.74
N THR A 205 -25.99 0.33 -8.75
CA THR A 205 -24.99 0.73 -7.74
C THR A 205 -23.84 1.45 -8.43
N TYR A 206 -23.46 2.59 -7.89
CA TYR A 206 -22.33 3.39 -8.34
C TYR A 206 -21.21 3.27 -7.32
N LEU A 207 -20.00 3.00 -7.79
CA LEU A 207 -18.78 2.95 -6.98
C LEU A 207 -17.81 4.02 -7.46
N ASN A 208 -17.29 4.82 -6.53
CA ASN A 208 -16.23 5.77 -6.83
C ASN A 208 -14.90 5.05 -6.99
N VAL A 209 -14.23 5.30 -8.11
CA VAL A 209 -12.91 4.73 -8.43
C VAL A 209 -11.98 5.87 -8.83
N SER A 210 -10.76 5.88 -8.32
CA SER A 210 -9.79 6.92 -8.68
C SER A 210 -9.31 6.78 -10.13
N ALA A 211 -8.94 7.88 -10.75
CA ALA A 211 -8.34 7.88 -12.08
C ALA A 211 -7.07 7.00 -12.12
N TYR A 212 -6.27 7.03 -11.06
CA TYR A 212 -5.08 6.20 -10.92
C TYR A 212 -5.43 4.70 -11.01
N THR A 213 -6.44 4.24 -10.29
CA THR A 213 -6.88 2.82 -10.33
C THR A 213 -7.37 2.42 -11.71
N VAL A 214 -8.14 3.30 -12.40
CA VAL A 214 -8.66 3.02 -13.75
C VAL A 214 -7.53 2.88 -14.78
N MET A 215 -6.43 3.61 -14.60
CA MET A 215 -5.27 3.61 -15.50
C MET A 215 -4.34 2.41 -15.31
N GLN A 216 -4.56 1.56 -14.29
CA GLN A 216 -3.76 0.35 -14.09
C GLN A 216 -4.04 -0.68 -15.17
N ASP A 217 -2.99 -1.30 -15.72
CA ASP A 217 -3.08 -2.30 -16.80
C ASP A 217 -4.02 -3.48 -16.50
N ASN A 218 -4.23 -3.76 -15.23
CA ASN A 218 -5.06 -4.86 -14.76
C ASN A 218 -6.50 -4.46 -14.41
N PHE A 219 -6.86 -3.17 -14.54
CA PHE A 219 -8.17 -2.68 -14.08
C PHE A 219 -9.35 -3.48 -14.64
N THR A 220 -9.34 -3.79 -15.95
CA THR A 220 -10.39 -4.59 -16.61
C THR A 220 -10.47 -6.03 -16.12
N LYS A 221 -9.43 -6.54 -15.45
CA LYS A 221 -9.46 -7.89 -14.85
C LYS A 221 -9.97 -7.86 -13.40
N LEU A 222 -10.08 -6.65 -12.81
CA LEU A 222 -10.54 -6.44 -11.45
C LEU A 222 -12.07 -6.37 -11.36
N ILE A 223 -12.75 -6.02 -12.45
CA ILE A 223 -14.21 -5.92 -12.61
C ILE A 223 -14.75 -7.06 -13.44
#